data_1cfdf7312ecb2cd5dc9de68d636d3081
#
_entry.id   1cfdf7312ecb2cd5dc9de68d636d3081
#
_cell.length_a   1.000
_cell.length_b   1.000
_cell.length_c   1.000
_cell.angle_alpha   90.00
_cell.angle_beta   90.00
_cell.angle_gamma   90.00
#
_symmetry.space_group_name_H-M   'P 1'
#
loop_
_entity.id
_entity.type
_entity.pdbx_description
1 polymer ?
#
loop_
_entity_poly.entity_id
_entity_poly.type
_entity_poly.pdbx_seq_one_letter_code
_entity_poly.pdbx_strand_id
1 'polypeptide(L)'
;MKYDALAIEGEVLDYWDNNSIYKKIKEKNYGKKKYYFLDGPPYTSGKIHIGQAWNKSMKDMVQRYKRMKGLDVWDRAGYDMHGLPTAHKVEAKFGIKSKDEIPNFGIDKFVDECRKLALENMEQMNADFKRLGVWMDFENA
;
A
#
# COMPACT_ATOMS: atom_id res chain seq x y z
N MET A 1 16.28 9.12 30.47
CA MET A 1 15.06 9.22 29.63
C MET A 1 14.68 7.80 29.22
N LYS A 2 13.44 7.37 29.45
CA LYS A 2 13.00 6.01 29.06
C LYS A 2 12.72 6.04 27.56
N TYR A 3 13.22 5.03 26.81
CA TYR A 3 12.93 4.90 25.37
C TYR A 3 11.45 4.61 25.17
N ASP A 4 10.77 5.45 24.39
CA ASP A 4 9.38 5.29 23.97
C ASP A 4 9.32 5.21 22.44
N ALA A 5 9.21 3.99 21.92
CA ALA A 5 9.22 3.74 20.48
C ALA A 5 8.06 4.44 19.76
N LEU A 6 6.87 4.42 20.35
CA LEU A 6 5.67 4.99 19.69
C LEU A 6 5.75 6.52 19.58
N ALA A 7 6.25 7.19 20.62
CA ALA A 7 6.44 8.64 20.58
C ALA A 7 7.51 9.02 19.54
N ILE A 8 8.66 8.33 19.54
CA ILE A 8 9.75 8.61 18.59
C ILE A 8 9.34 8.33 17.15
N GLU A 9 8.62 7.25 16.89
CA GLU A 9 8.10 6.95 15.55
C GLU A 9 7.21 8.08 15.02
N GLY A 10 6.29 8.61 15.84
CA GLY A 10 5.44 9.75 15.49
C GLY A 10 6.25 10.97 15.11
N GLU A 11 7.20 11.38 15.99
CA GLU A 11 8.07 12.53 15.75
C GLU A 11 8.90 12.40 14.46
N VAL A 12 9.41 11.19 14.17
CA VAL A 12 10.20 10.93 12.96
C VAL A 12 9.32 10.99 11.70
N LEU A 13 8.11 10.43 11.71
CA LEU A 13 7.19 10.52 10.59
C LEU A 13 6.80 11.97 10.29
N ASP A 14 6.44 12.74 11.33
CA ASP A 14 6.11 14.15 11.20
C ASP A 14 7.31 14.97 10.66
N TYR A 15 8.53 14.66 11.11
CA TYR A 15 9.73 15.28 10.57
C TYR A 15 9.93 14.97 9.08
N TRP A 16 9.72 13.74 8.66
CA TRP A 16 9.85 13.35 7.24
C TRP A 16 8.83 14.05 6.36
N ASP A 17 7.58 14.14 6.80
CA ASP A 17 6.50 14.76 6.04
C ASP A 17 6.70 16.28 5.96
N ASN A 18 6.91 16.95 7.10
CA ASN A 18 7.12 18.40 7.17
C ASN A 18 8.34 18.87 6.37
N ASN A 19 9.36 18.03 6.23
CA ASN A 19 10.56 18.33 5.47
C ASN A 19 10.59 17.73 4.07
N SER A 20 9.53 17.03 3.64
CA SER A 20 9.44 16.36 2.34
C SER A 20 10.65 15.48 2.04
N ILE A 21 11.10 14.70 3.02
CA ILE A 21 12.37 13.95 2.95
C ILE A 21 12.34 12.93 1.80
N TYR A 22 11.25 12.19 1.63
CA TYR A 22 11.11 11.21 0.54
C TYR A 22 11.25 11.90 -0.84
N LYS A 23 10.56 13.01 -1.05
CA LYS A 23 10.63 13.79 -2.30
C LYS A 23 12.06 14.28 -2.57
N LYS A 24 12.71 14.88 -1.59
CA LYS A 24 14.12 15.37 -1.70
C LYS A 24 15.09 14.26 -2.08
N ILE A 25 14.89 13.04 -1.56
CA ILE A 25 15.76 11.90 -1.90
C ILE A 25 15.50 11.42 -3.34
N LYS A 26 14.25 11.40 -3.80
CA LYS A 26 13.93 11.11 -5.20
C LYS A 26 14.57 12.15 -6.13
N GLU A 27 14.40 13.42 -5.86
CA GLU A 27 14.99 14.52 -6.64
C GLU A 27 16.53 14.46 -6.70
N LYS A 28 17.19 14.19 -5.57
CA LYS A 28 18.66 14.05 -5.47
C LYS A 28 19.22 12.97 -6.42
N ASN A 29 18.46 11.92 -6.68
CA ASN A 29 18.89 10.79 -7.48
C ASN A 29 18.25 10.77 -8.88
N TYR A 30 17.37 11.71 -9.17
CA TYR A 30 16.69 11.79 -10.46
C TYR A 30 17.67 11.85 -11.64
N GLY A 31 17.39 11.07 -12.67
CA GLY A 31 18.22 11.00 -13.88
C GLY A 31 19.51 10.21 -13.76
N LYS A 32 19.85 9.68 -12.59
CA LYS A 32 20.99 8.77 -12.40
C LYS A 32 20.66 7.36 -12.91
N LYS A 33 21.57 6.40 -12.70
CA LYS A 33 21.35 5.00 -13.09
C LYS A 33 20.06 4.47 -12.45
N LYS A 34 19.13 4.00 -13.26
CA LYS A 34 17.83 3.48 -12.82
C LYS A 34 17.98 2.15 -12.06
N TYR A 35 17.17 2.01 -11.04
CA TYR A 35 16.89 0.76 -10.37
C TYR A 35 15.38 0.55 -10.30
N TYR A 36 14.89 -0.44 -11.03
CA TYR A 36 13.48 -0.80 -11.05
C TYR A 36 13.21 -1.84 -9.98
N PHE A 37 12.23 -1.55 -9.13
CA PHE A 37 11.76 -2.50 -8.14
C PHE A 37 10.29 -2.83 -8.44
N LEU A 38 10.05 -4.06 -8.86
CA LEU A 38 8.70 -4.57 -9.07
C LEU A 38 8.21 -5.21 -7.77
N ASP A 39 7.18 -4.63 -7.19
CA ASP A 39 6.54 -5.16 -5.99
C ASP A 39 5.56 -6.28 -6.34
N GLY A 40 5.53 -7.36 -5.57
CA GLY A 40 4.44 -8.32 -5.59
C GLY A 40 3.22 -7.67 -4.90
N PRO A 41 2.15 -7.38 -5.66
CA PRO A 41 1.05 -6.58 -5.14
C PRO A 41 0.24 -7.35 -4.10
N PRO A 42 -0.03 -6.77 -2.91
CA PRO A 42 -0.91 -7.38 -1.94
C PRO A 42 -2.38 -7.25 -2.36
N TYR A 43 -3.22 -8.21 -1.96
CA TYR A 43 -4.67 -8.06 -2.04
C TYR A 43 -5.16 -6.92 -1.16
N THR A 44 -6.13 -6.15 -1.66
CA THR A 44 -6.80 -5.09 -0.91
C THR A 44 -7.83 -5.69 0.06
N SER A 45 -7.32 -6.36 1.09
CA SER A 45 -8.15 -7.14 2.02
C SER A 45 -8.54 -6.39 3.31
N GLY A 46 -8.21 -5.11 3.44
CA GLY A 46 -8.43 -4.28 4.62
C GLY A 46 -7.10 -3.85 5.26
N LYS A 47 -7.06 -3.72 6.59
CA LYS A 47 -5.84 -3.37 7.31
C LYS A 47 -4.71 -4.36 7.04
N ILE A 48 -3.47 -3.86 7.02
CA ILE A 48 -2.30 -4.72 6.87
C ILE A 48 -2.15 -5.67 8.06
N HIS A 49 -1.71 -6.89 7.79
CA HIS A 49 -1.32 -7.84 8.83
C HIS A 49 0.21 -7.91 8.95
N ILE A 50 0.70 -8.55 10.00
CA ILE A 50 2.14 -8.62 10.31
C ILE A 50 2.99 -9.15 9.14
N GLY A 51 2.48 -10.10 8.36
CA GLY A 51 3.19 -10.64 7.20
C GLY A 51 3.36 -9.60 6.09
N GLN A 52 2.35 -8.75 5.83
CA GLN A 52 2.45 -7.64 4.88
C GLN A 52 3.39 -6.55 5.40
N ALA A 53 3.32 -6.23 6.69
CA ALA A 53 4.22 -5.27 7.33
C ALA A 53 5.69 -5.74 7.21
N TRP A 54 5.97 -6.99 7.54
CA TRP A 54 7.30 -7.57 7.41
C TRP A 54 7.81 -7.53 5.96
N ASN A 55 7.00 -8.02 5.03
CA ASN A 55 7.33 -8.05 3.61
C ASN A 55 7.68 -6.65 3.08
N LYS A 56 6.83 -5.65 3.36
CA LYS A 56 7.06 -4.26 2.95
C LYS A 56 8.29 -3.64 3.60
N SER A 57 8.53 -3.89 4.89
CA SER A 57 9.72 -3.38 5.58
C SER A 57 11.02 -3.90 4.95
N MET A 58 11.08 -5.18 4.58
CA MET A 58 12.25 -5.75 3.91
C MET A 58 12.46 -5.14 2.52
N LYS A 59 11.39 -4.94 1.75
CA LYS A 59 11.43 -4.31 0.43
C LYS A 59 11.88 -2.84 0.52
N ASP A 60 11.33 -2.09 1.48
CA ASP A 60 11.70 -0.70 1.74
C ASP A 60 13.17 -0.57 2.14
N MET A 61 13.69 -1.47 2.97
CA MET A 61 15.11 -1.52 3.33
C MET A 61 16.01 -1.64 2.09
N VAL A 62 15.69 -2.54 1.16
CA VAL A 62 16.45 -2.71 -0.10
C VAL A 62 16.38 -1.43 -0.93
N GLN A 63 15.21 -0.83 -1.08
CA GLN A 63 15.04 0.40 -1.87
C GLN A 63 15.77 1.58 -1.25
N ARG A 64 15.72 1.75 0.08
CA ARG A 64 16.51 2.77 0.80
C ARG A 64 17.99 2.58 0.57
N TYR A 65 18.49 1.36 0.69
CA TYR A 65 19.89 1.04 0.40
C TYR A 65 20.28 1.43 -1.04
N LYS A 66 19.45 1.11 -2.03
CA LYS A 66 19.71 1.49 -3.43
C LYS A 66 19.72 3.00 -3.63
N ARG A 67 18.83 3.75 -2.96
CA ARG A 67 18.84 5.22 -2.96
C ARG A 67 20.12 5.78 -2.30
N MET A 68 20.56 5.19 -1.19
CA MET A 68 21.82 5.56 -0.55
C MET A 68 23.04 5.32 -1.45
N LYS A 69 23.00 4.30 -2.30
CA LYS A 69 24.02 4.03 -3.33
C LYS A 69 23.93 5.01 -4.52
N GLY A 70 23.03 5.97 -4.48
CA GLY A 70 22.89 7.00 -5.51
C GLY A 70 22.10 6.56 -6.74
N LEU A 71 21.31 5.50 -6.66
CA LEU A 71 20.48 5.04 -7.77
C LEU A 71 19.13 5.79 -7.77
N ASP A 72 18.63 6.04 -8.98
CA ASP A 72 17.27 6.54 -9.23
C ASP A 72 16.30 5.35 -9.14
N VAL A 73 15.68 5.20 -7.96
CA VAL A 73 14.81 4.05 -7.66
C VAL A 73 13.40 4.34 -8.13
N TRP A 74 12.88 3.48 -9.01
CA TRP A 74 11.47 3.44 -9.38
C TRP A 74 10.74 2.49 -8.42
N ASP A 75 9.84 3.01 -7.62
CA ASP A 75 9.28 2.38 -6.43
C ASP A 75 7.75 2.48 -6.34
N ARG A 76 7.08 2.42 -7.48
CA ARG A 76 5.62 2.52 -7.54
C ARG A 76 4.94 1.40 -6.75
N ALA A 77 3.98 1.77 -5.90
CA ALA A 77 3.13 0.81 -5.22
C ALA A 77 2.16 0.14 -6.19
N GLY A 78 1.74 -1.08 -5.89
CA GLY A 78 0.73 -1.81 -6.65
C GLY A 78 -0.14 -2.64 -5.73
N TYR A 79 -1.36 -2.95 -6.19
CA TYR A 79 -2.37 -3.70 -5.44
C TYR A 79 -3.05 -4.72 -6.34
N ASP A 80 -3.37 -5.88 -5.77
CA ASP A 80 -4.25 -6.86 -6.39
C ASP A 80 -5.69 -6.56 -5.92
N MET A 81 -6.52 -6.06 -6.85
CA MET A 81 -7.80 -5.45 -6.50
C MET A 81 -9.03 -6.27 -6.93
N HIS A 82 -8.83 -7.40 -7.58
CA HIS A 82 -9.92 -8.20 -8.12
C HIS A 82 -9.79 -9.68 -7.75
N GLY A 83 -10.81 -10.46 -8.13
CA GLY A 83 -10.86 -11.90 -7.91
C GLY A 83 -11.70 -12.30 -6.70
N LEU A 84 -11.66 -13.60 -6.38
CA LEU A 84 -12.50 -14.23 -5.36
C LEU A 84 -12.45 -13.59 -3.97
N PRO A 85 -11.28 -13.13 -3.45
CA PRO A 85 -11.24 -12.54 -2.12
C PRO A 85 -12.09 -11.27 -1.97
N THR A 86 -12.14 -10.44 -3.02
CA THR A 86 -12.98 -9.23 -3.03
C THR A 86 -14.45 -9.60 -3.21
N ALA A 87 -14.75 -10.51 -4.16
CA ALA A 87 -16.11 -10.96 -4.42
C ALA A 87 -16.76 -11.57 -3.17
N HIS A 88 -16.08 -12.49 -2.49
CA HIS A 88 -16.60 -13.11 -1.26
C HIS A 88 -16.89 -12.13 -0.14
N LYS A 89 -16.10 -11.06 -0.02
CA LYS A 89 -16.38 -10.01 0.98
C LYS A 89 -17.64 -9.22 0.65
N VAL A 90 -17.87 -8.93 -0.63
CA VAL A 90 -19.10 -8.27 -1.09
C VAL A 90 -20.30 -9.21 -0.95
N GLU A 91 -20.17 -10.48 -1.33
CA GLU A 91 -21.20 -11.49 -1.10
C GLU A 91 -21.60 -11.55 0.39
N ALA A 92 -20.62 -11.63 1.28
CA ALA A 92 -20.87 -11.66 2.72
C ALA A 92 -21.52 -10.35 3.24
N LYS A 93 -21.08 -9.20 2.74
CA LYS A 93 -21.64 -7.88 3.12
C LYS A 93 -23.12 -7.75 2.78
N PHE A 94 -23.53 -8.30 1.65
CA PHE A 94 -24.91 -8.20 1.16
C PHE A 94 -25.76 -9.47 1.38
N GLY A 95 -25.20 -10.48 2.06
CA GLY A 95 -25.90 -11.72 2.37
C GLY A 95 -26.16 -12.62 1.15
N ILE A 96 -25.40 -12.45 0.07
CA ILE A 96 -25.47 -13.27 -1.13
C ILE A 96 -24.85 -14.64 -0.81
N LYS A 97 -25.64 -15.71 -0.94
CA LYS A 97 -25.24 -17.07 -0.55
C LYS A 97 -24.74 -17.90 -1.73
N SER A 98 -25.12 -17.55 -2.93
CA SER A 98 -24.78 -18.23 -4.16
C SER A 98 -24.50 -17.25 -5.28
N LYS A 99 -23.60 -17.63 -6.20
CA LYS A 99 -23.34 -16.85 -7.43
C LYS A 99 -24.57 -16.64 -8.29
N ASP A 100 -25.54 -17.56 -8.20
CA ASP A 100 -26.79 -17.49 -8.95
C ASP A 100 -27.71 -16.34 -8.46
N GLU A 101 -27.46 -15.80 -7.29
CA GLU A 101 -28.18 -14.64 -6.73
C GLU A 101 -27.62 -13.29 -7.25
N ILE A 102 -26.39 -13.27 -7.78
CA ILE A 102 -25.74 -12.04 -8.26
C ILE A 102 -26.55 -11.36 -9.37
N PRO A 103 -27.10 -12.06 -10.38
CA PRO A 103 -27.95 -11.44 -11.39
C PRO A 103 -29.18 -10.73 -10.80
N ASN A 104 -29.79 -11.29 -9.74
CA ASN A 104 -30.94 -10.70 -9.07
C ASN A 104 -30.54 -9.46 -8.23
N PHE A 105 -29.33 -9.45 -7.68
CA PHE A 105 -28.76 -8.28 -6.99
C PHE A 105 -28.40 -7.17 -7.99
N GLY A 106 -28.08 -7.52 -9.22
CA GLY A 106 -27.59 -6.66 -10.30
C GLY A 106 -26.07 -6.77 -10.47
N ILE A 107 -25.67 -7.26 -11.64
CA ILE A 107 -24.24 -7.51 -11.94
C ILE A 107 -23.43 -6.23 -11.85
N ASP A 108 -23.88 -5.13 -12.45
CA ASP A 108 -23.19 -3.85 -12.44
C ASP A 108 -23.03 -3.31 -11.00
N LYS A 109 -24.11 -3.40 -10.23
CA LYS A 109 -24.10 -3.01 -8.81
C LYS A 109 -23.11 -3.84 -8.00
N PHE A 110 -23.02 -5.14 -8.26
CA PHE A 110 -22.06 -6.03 -7.59
C PHE A 110 -20.62 -5.65 -7.94
N VAL A 111 -20.35 -5.37 -9.20
CA VAL A 111 -19.01 -4.93 -9.69
C VAL A 111 -18.63 -3.59 -9.06
N ASP A 112 -19.56 -2.64 -9.00
CA ASP A 112 -19.32 -1.33 -8.38
C ASP A 112 -19.02 -1.45 -6.88
N GLU A 113 -19.73 -2.32 -6.16
CA GLU A 113 -19.44 -2.59 -4.74
C GLU A 113 -18.08 -3.27 -4.54
N CYS A 114 -17.69 -4.18 -5.44
CA CYS A 114 -16.34 -4.77 -5.43
C CYS A 114 -15.26 -3.69 -5.64
N ARG A 115 -15.44 -2.82 -6.64
CA ARG A 115 -14.54 -1.71 -6.92
C ARG A 115 -14.42 -0.76 -5.73
N LYS A 116 -15.54 -0.36 -5.16
CA LYS A 116 -15.59 0.53 -3.99
C LYS A 116 -14.84 -0.06 -2.80
N LEU A 117 -15.12 -1.31 -2.46
CA LEU A 117 -14.45 -2.01 -1.37
C LEU A 117 -12.93 -2.11 -1.60
N ALA A 118 -12.51 -2.42 -2.82
CA ALA A 118 -11.10 -2.53 -3.15
C ALA A 118 -10.37 -1.18 -3.01
N LEU A 119 -10.97 -0.08 -3.47
CA LEU A 119 -10.41 1.27 -3.35
C LEU A 119 -10.34 1.72 -1.90
N GLU A 120 -11.41 1.55 -1.11
CA GLU A 120 -11.43 1.88 0.32
C GLU A 120 -10.33 1.13 1.08
N ASN A 121 -10.18 -0.16 0.80
CA ASN A 121 -9.13 -0.98 1.41
C ASN A 121 -7.71 -0.56 0.97
N MET A 122 -7.53 -0.17 -0.29
CA MET A 122 -6.25 0.36 -0.78
C MET A 122 -5.84 1.62 -0.03
N GLU A 123 -6.77 2.57 0.15
CA GLU A 123 -6.52 3.79 0.91
C GLU A 123 -6.12 3.48 2.37
N GLN A 124 -6.83 2.54 3.01
CA GLN A 124 -6.50 2.10 4.36
C GLN A 124 -5.10 1.47 4.41
N MET A 125 -4.76 0.61 3.44
CA MET A 125 -3.43 -0.01 3.38
C MET A 125 -2.33 1.01 3.11
N ASN A 126 -2.58 2.03 2.27
CA ASN A 126 -1.66 3.14 2.06
C ASN A 126 -1.36 3.88 3.38
N ALA A 127 -2.39 4.18 4.16
CA ALA A 127 -2.23 4.80 5.47
C ALA A 127 -1.41 3.92 6.43
N ASP A 128 -1.71 2.61 6.47
CA ASP A 128 -0.99 1.66 7.30
C ASP A 128 0.48 1.54 6.90
N PHE A 129 0.81 1.46 5.61
CA PHE A 129 2.20 1.43 5.13
C PHE A 129 2.94 2.75 5.37
N LYS A 130 2.29 3.89 5.21
CA LYS A 130 2.85 5.19 5.58
C LYS A 130 3.14 5.25 7.08
N ARG A 131 2.21 4.77 7.92
CA ARG A 131 2.41 4.69 9.38
C ARG A 131 3.56 3.74 9.76
N LEU A 132 3.79 2.68 8.98
CA LEU A 132 4.95 1.79 9.14
C LEU A 132 6.27 2.45 8.72
N GLY A 133 6.21 3.61 8.07
CA GLY A 133 7.37 4.37 7.58
C GLY A 133 7.90 3.91 6.23
N VAL A 134 7.12 3.18 5.45
CA VAL A 134 7.50 2.71 4.10
C VAL A 134 7.56 3.88 3.12
N TRP A 135 8.64 3.98 2.35
CA TRP A 135 8.83 4.97 1.28
C TRP A 135 8.58 4.37 -0.09
N MET A 136 7.37 4.56 -0.59
CA MET A 136 6.95 4.18 -1.95
C MET A 136 6.05 5.27 -2.55
N ASP A 137 5.95 5.25 -3.87
CA ASP A 137 5.02 6.12 -4.60
C ASP A 137 3.61 5.52 -4.51
N PHE A 138 2.86 5.94 -3.48
CA PHE A 138 1.46 5.55 -3.25
C PHE A 138 0.47 6.41 -4.04
N GLU A 139 0.90 7.57 -4.55
CA GLU A 139 0.02 8.49 -5.28
C GLU A 139 -0.26 8.00 -6.70
N ASN A 140 0.70 7.26 -7.28
CA ASN A 140 0.59 6.69 -8.61
C ASN A 140 0.38 5.15 -8.58
N ALA A 141 -0.18 4.62 -7.51
CA ALA A 141 -0.42 3.18 -7.34
C ALA A 141 -1.42 2.61 -8.36
#